data_bd02cf1bbe47f2b5453c097dec5d5fbd
#
_entry.id   bd02cf1bbe47f2b5453c097dec5d5fbd
#
_cell.length_a   1.000
_cell.length_b   1.000
_cell.length_c   1.000
_cell.angle_alpha   90.00
_cell.angle_beta   90.00
_cell.angle_gamma   90.00
#
_symmetry.space_group_name_H-M   'P 1'
#
loop_
_entity.id
_entity.type
_entity.pdbx_description
1 polymer ?
#
loop_
_entity_poly.entity_id
_entity_poly.type
_entity_poly.pdbx_seq_one_letter_code
_entity_poly.pdbx_strand_id
1 'polypeptide(L)' 'MSSSHAYAIEVQGNSAGIVVANANHFIFYAADWAFGTLDRKSFRSPAHAERAARDVLLRRSGETSRQTFVS' A
#
# COMPACT_ATOMS: atom_id res chain seq x y z
N MET A 1 -23.74 12.46 3.13
CA MET A 1 -23.35 12.40 3.14
C MET A 1 -22.26 11.87 3.07
N SER A 2 -21.61 11.89 2.97
CA SER A 2 -20.55 11.51 2.84
C SER A 2 -20.10 10.69 3.72
N SER A 3 -20.26 9.62 3.71
CA SER A 3 -19.81 8.81 4.55
C SER A 3 -18.60 8.13 4.16
N SER A 4 -17.92 8.56 3.21
CA SER A 4 -16.78 7.94 2.79
C SER A 4 -15.69 8.17 3.80
N HIS A 5 -15.01 7.16 4.24
CA HIS A 5 -13.91 7.28 5.13
C HIS A 5 -12.65 6.92 4.35
N ALA A 6 -11.75 7.87 4.26
CA ALA A 6 -10.49 7.66 3.58
C ALA A 6 -9.36 7.83 4.58
N TYR A 7 -8.40 6.92 4.53
CA TYR A 7 -7.29 6.94 5.46
C TYR A 7 -6.00 6.99 4.66
N ALA A 8 -5.13 7.90 5.03
CA ALA A 8 -3.84 7.99 4.35
C ALA A 8 -2.93 6.89 4.82
N ILE A 9 -2.24 6.27 3.88
CA ILE A 9 -1.30 5.22 4.20
C ILE A 9 0.10 5.76 3.94
N GLU A 10 0.89 5.80 4.98
CA GLU A 10 2.27 6.26 4.86
C GLU A 10 3.21 5.17 5.30
N VAL A 11 4.30 5.03 4.60
CA VAL A 11 5.30 4.03 4.92
C VAL A 11 6.65 4.71 4.91
N GLN A 12 7.33 4.69 6.03
CA GLN A 12 8.65 5.28 6.16
C GLN A 12 8.69 6.73 5.69
N GLY A 13 7.69 7.48 6.07
CA GLY A 13 7.63 8.89 5.74
C GLY A 13 7.16 9.18 4.33
N ASN A 14 6.85 8.16 3.55
CA ASN A 14 6.39 8.36 2.19
C ASN A 14 4.92 8.05 2.08
N SER A 15 4.24 8.81 1.27
CA SER A 15 2.81 8.58 1.07
C SER A 15 2.64 7.43 0.09
N ALA A 16 2.09 6.34 0.56
CA ALA A 16 1.85 5.18 -0.29
C ALA A 16 0.54 5.31 -1.04
N GLY A 17 -0.44 5.92 -0.43
CA GLY A 17 -1.74 6.05 -1.05
C GLY A 17 -2.80 6.27 0.00
N ILE A 18 -4.03 5.98 -0.36
CA ILE A 18 -5.14 6.07 0.59
C ILE A 18 -5.97 4.81 0.48
N VAL A 19 -6.69 4.51 1.55
CA VAL A 19 -7.69 3.46 1.49
C VAL A 19 -9.03 4.10 1.74
N VAL A 20 -10.02 3.65 1.03
CA VAL A 20 -11.37 4.17 1.13
C VAL A 20 -12.27 3.04 1.60
N ALA A 21 -13.03 3.30 2.63
CA ALA A 21 -13.95 2.31 3.17
C ALA A 21 -15.04 2.02 2.16
N ASN A 22 -15.30 0.76 1.93
CA ASN A 22 -16.32 0.36 0.98
C ASN A 22 -16.94 -0.92 1.49
N ALA A 23 -18.13 -0.84 2.00
CA ALA A 23 -18.84 -1.97 2.58
C ALA A 23 -17.97 -2.56 3.69
N ASN A 24 -17.52 -3.77 3.53
CA ASN A 24 -16.73 -4.42 4.55
C ASN A 24 -15.26 -4.41 4.25
N HIS A 25 -14.85 -3.65 3.27
CA HIS A 25 -13.48 -3.65 2.82
C HIS A 25 -12.94 -2.26 2.74
N PHE A 26 -11.63 -2.17 2.55
CA PHE A 26 -10.98 -0.90 2.32
C PHE A 26 -10.23 -1.04 1.00
N ILE A 27 -10.52 -0.17 0.05
CA ILE A 27 -9.89 -0.24 -1.26
C ILE A 27 -8.71 0.70 -1.27
N PHE A 28 -7.57 0.19 -1.66
CA PHE A 28 -6.34 0.97 -1.68
C PHE A 28 -6.18 1.66 -3.03
N TYR A 29 -5.86 2.94 -3.00
CA TYR A 29 -5.57 3.70 -4.21
C TYR A 29 -4.15 4.23 -4.08
N ALA A 30 -3.28 3.74 -4.92
CA ALA A 30 -1.87 4.08 -4.83
C ALA A 30 -1.62 5.53 -5.20
N ALA A 31 -0.80 6.22 -4.42
CA ALA A 31 -0.41 7.58 -4.73
C ALA A 31 0.90 7.60 -5.47
N ASP A 32 1.60 6.48 -5.49
CA ASP A 32 2.89 6.41 -6.12
C ASP A 32 2.94 5.13 -6.94
N TRP A 33 3.56 5.19 -8.09
CA TRP A 33 3.64 4.03 -8.96
C TRP A 33 4.34 2.84 -8.28
N ALA A 34 5.19 3.13 -7.32
CA ALA A 34 5.87 2.07 -6.60
C ALA A 34 4.91 1.13 -5.90
N PHE A 35 3.72 1.61 -5.59
CA PHE A 35 2.71 0.79 -4.92
C PHE A 35 1.60 0.38 -5.90
N GLY A 36 1.89 0.45 -7.17
CA GLY A 36 0.89 0.13 -8.18
C GLY A 36 0.37 -1.29 -8.08
N THR A 37 1.17 -2.21 -7.55
CA THR A 37 0.71 -3.59 -7.43
C THR A 37 -0.40 -3.72 -6.41
N LEU A 38 -0.55 -2.74 -5.53
CA LEU A 38 -1.61 -2.75 -4.55
C LEU A 38 -2.81 -1.92 -4.96
N ASP A 39 -2.68 -1.21 -6.06
CA ASP A 39 -3.72 -0.29 -6.50
C ASP A 39 -5.02 -1.04 -6.72
N ARG A 40 -6.08 -0.53 -6.12
CA ARG A 40 -7.41 -1.12 -6.23
C ARG A 40 -7.58 -2.47 -5.56
N LYS A 41 -6.64 -2.85 -4.72
CA LYS A 41 -6.80 -4.07 -3.96
C LYS A 41 -7.61 -3.78 -2.71
N SER A 42 -8.33 -4.77 -2.25
CA SER A 42 -9.13 -4.59 -1.06
C SER A 42 -8.44 -5.20 0.14
N PHE A 43 -8.57 -4.54 1.27
CA PHE A 43 -7.97 -4.98 2.51
C PHE A 43 -9.03 -4.96 3.59
N ARG A 44 -8.82 -5.69 4.65
CA ARG A 44 -9.77 -5.75 5.73
C ARG A 44 -9.73 -4.53 6.61
N SER A 45 -8.60 -3.86 6.66
CA SER A 45 -8.48 -2.68 7.49
C SER A 45 -7.35 -1.83 6.96
N PRO A 46 -7.29 -0.56 7.37
CA PRO A 46 -6.18 0.29 6.96
C PRO A 46 -4.84 -0.26 7.42
N ALA A 47 -4.81 -0.94 8.56
CA ALA A 47 -3.57 -1.53 9.06
C ALA A 47 -3.05 -2.60 8.11
N HIS A 48 -3.96 -3.38 7.53
CA HIS A 48 -3.56 -4.40 6.57
C HIS A 48 -2.98 -3.76 5.32
N ALA A 49 -3.58 -2.66 4.89
CA ALA A 49 -3.09 -1.96 3.72
C ALA A 49 -1.71 -1.37 3.98
N GLU A 50 -1.53 -0.82 5.16
CA GLU A 50 -0.25 -0.25 5.53
C GLU A 50 0.83 -1.33 5.55
N ARG A 51 0.50 -2.47 6.09
CA ARG A 51 1.42 -3.57 6.15
C ARG A 51 1.80 -4.04 4.76
N ALA A 52 0.83 -4.13 3.88
CA ALA A 52 1.09 -4.53 2.51
C ALA A 52 1.97 -3.50 1.81
N ALA A 53 1.73 -2.22 2.04
CA ALA A 53 2.54 -1.18 1.43
C ALA A 53 3.97 -1.23 1.95
N ARG A 54 4.11 -1.45 3.25
CA ARG A 54 5.43 -1.56 3.83
C ARG A 54 6.18 -2.75 3.23
N ASP A 55 5.47 -3.83 3.04
CA ASP A 55 6.02 -5.03 2.47
C ASP A 55 6.52 -4.80 1.06
N VAL A 56 5.76 -4.06 0.28
CA VAL A 56 6.15 -3.73 -1.08
C VAL A 56 7.46 -2.93 -1.07
N LEU A 57 7.53 -1.95 -0.18
CA LEU A 57 8.70 -1.11 -0.10
C LEU A 57 9.93 -1.91 0.32
N LEU A 58 9.77 -2.76 1.31
CA LEU A 58 10.87 -3.58 1.79
C LEU A 58 11.28 -4.59 0.75
N ARG A 59 10.32 -5.10 0.04
CA ARG A 59 10.59 -6.08 -0.98
C ARG A 59 11.36 -5.49 -2.13
N ARG A 60 11.05 -4.26 -2.49
CA ARG A 60 11.76 -3.60 -3.56
C ARG A 60 13.23 -3.41 -3.18
N SER A 61 13.46 -3.01 -1.94
CA SER A 61 14.83 -2.85 -1.49
C SER A 61 15.53 -4.19 -1.47
N GLY A 62 14.87 -5.17 -0.97
CA GLY A 62 15.42 -6.49 -0.89
C GLY A 62 15.67 -7.10 -2.24
N GLU A 63 14.77 -6.84 -3.14
CA GLU A 63 14.88 -7.32 -4.48
C GLU A 63 16.08 -6.76 -5.15
N THR A 64 16.31 -5.49 -4.98
CA THR A 64 17.45 -4.85 -5.58
C THR A 64 18.73 -5.49 -5.07
N SER A 65 18.82 -5.70 -3.79
CA SER A 65 19.94 -6.33 -3.22
C SER A 65 20.10 -7.73 -3.68
N ARG A 66 19.03 -8.41 -3.76
CA ARG A 66 19.02 -9.77 -4.13
C ARG A 66 19.41 -9.98 -5.56
N GLN A 67 18.98 -9.10 -6.40
CA GLN A 67 19.34 -9.17 -7.78
C GLN A 67 20.82 -9.08 -7.94
N THR A 68 21.43 -8.17 -7.25
CA THR A 68 22.83 -8.00 -7.29
C THR A 68 23.52 -9.27 -6.84
N PHE A 69 22.99 -9.87 -5.83
CA PHE A 69 23.56 -11.02 -5.26
C PHE A 69 23.44 -12.24 -6.14
N VAL A 70 22.32 -12.45 -6.66
CA VAL A 70 22.06 -13.61 -7.46
C VAL A 70 22.79 -13.55 -8.77
N SER A 71 22.90 -12.41 -9.30
CA SER A 71 23.63 -12.29 -10.53
C SER A 71 25.06 -12.48 -10.30
#